data_1ba93a67f0fefe96a0249f240e946a09
#
_entry.id   1ba93a67f0fefe96a0249f240e946a09
#
_cell.length_a   1.000
_cell.length_b   1.000
_cell.length_c   1.000
_cell.angle_alpha   90.00
_cell.angle_beta   90.00
_cell.angle_gamma   90.00
#
_symmetry.space_group_name_H-M   'P 1'
#
loop_
_entity.id
_entity.type
_entity.pdbx_description
1 polymer ?
#
loop_
_entity_poly.entity_id
_entity_poly.type
_entity_poly.pdbx_seq_one_letter_code
_entity_poly.pdbx_strand_id
1 'polypeptide(L)'
;MSIRILIADDEPLQRMDLRDMLTEQGYQVIGEVRDGLSAVTRARTERPDVVIMDIQMPIMDGLSAAEILIREQIAPVVLATALSDQDSIHRAKLAGVISYIIKPLRESEIAPTIEMALARYRAYRRIEAEVDALLQELTRPPTQAAHRIAQGRQTVKAHETGAHNRSIR
;
A
#
# COMPACT_ATOMS: atom_id res chain seq x y z
N MET A 1 -3.78 -12.83 -17.16
CA MET A 1 -3.32 -11.43 -17.32
C MET A 1 -1.86 -11.40 -16.91
N SER A 2 -0.99 -10.81 -17.74
CA SER A 2 0.44 -10.67 -17.42
C SER A 2 0.64 -9.56 -16.39
N ILE A 3 1.53 -9.77 -15.41
CA ILE A 3 1.88 -8.78 -14.39
C ILE A 3 2.64 -7.64 -15.06
N ARG A 4 2.21 -6.41 -14.81
CA ARG A 4 2.74 -5.17 -15.40
C ARG A 4 3.80 -4.57 -14.50
N ILE A 5 5.02 -4.42 -15.01
CA ILE A 5 6.18 -4.00 -14.24
C ILE A 5 6.75 -2.69 -14.79
N LEU A 6 7.03 -1.74 -13.90
CA LEU A 6 7.82 -0.55 -14.17
C LEU A 6 9.23 -0.76 -13.62
N ILE A 7 10.25 -0.49 -14.44
CA ILE A 7 11.66 -0.57 -14.05
C ILE A 7 12.22 0.84 -13.84
N ALA A 8 12.93 1.04 -12.73
CA ALA A 8 13.67 2.28 -12.45
C ALA A 8 15.11 1.93 -12.06
N ASP A 9 16.05 2.30 -12.90
CA ASP A 9 17.49 2.09 -12.69
C ASP A 9 18.23 3.12 -13.57
N ASP A 10 19.24 3.80 -13.08
CA ASP A 10 19.96 4.82 -13.83
C ASP A 10 20.99 4.21 -14.79
N GLU A 11 21.41 2.95 -14.56
CA GLU A 11 22.35 2.25 -15.44
C GLU A 11 21.65 1.56 -16.63
N PRO A 12 21.90 2.01 -17.87
CA PRO A 12 21.19 1.49 -19.05
C PRO A 12 21.36 -0.02 -19.27
N LEU A 13 22.56 -0.56 -18.98
CA LEU A 13 22.82 -2.00 -19.17
C LEU A 13 22.05 -2.85 -18.15
N GLN A 14 22.07 -2.47 -16.88
CA GLN A 14 21.31 -3.18 -15.83
C GLN A 14 19.82 -3.15 -16.11
N ARG A 15 19.32 -2.01 -16.58
CA ARG A 15 17.90 -1.85 -16.93
C ARG A 15 17.52 -2.74 -18.11
N MET A 16 18.39 -2.84 -19.13
CA MET A 16 18.20 -3.72 -20.28
C MET A 16 18.19 -5.20 -19.87
N ASP A 17 19.18 -5.63 -19.08
CA ASP A 17 19.28 -6.99 -18.60
C ASP A 17 18.04 -7.39 -17.78
N LEU A 18 17.61 -6.52 -16.86
CA LEU A 18 16.41 -6.77 -16.07
C LEU A 18 15.15 -6.86 -16.92
N ARG A 19 14.99 -5.99 -17.91
CA ARG A 19 13.87 -6.05 -18.86
C ARG A 19 13.83 -7.38 -19.59
N ASP A 20 14.98 -7.83 -20.09
CA ASP A 20 15.08 -9.06 -20.86
C ASP A 20 14.74 -10.28 -19.98
N MET A 21 15.31 -10.38 -18.77
CA MET A 21 14.97 -11.41 -17.77
C MET A 21 13.46 -11.43 -17.44
N LEU A 22 12.85 -10.27 -17.24
CA LEU A 22 11.42 -10.15 -16.94
C LEU A 22 10.55 -10.60 -18.12
N THR A 23 10.94 -10.20 -19.33
CA THR A 23 10.20 -10.55 -20.55
C THR A 23 10.26 -12.06 -20.83
N GLU A 24 11.42 -12.69 -20.64
CA GLU A 24 11.60 -14.13 -20.77
C GLU A 24 10.75 -14.93 -19.77
N GLN A 25 10.52 -14.39 -18.58
CA GLN A 25 9.65 -14.97 -17.56
C GLN A 25 8.15 -14.65 -17.75
N GLY A 26 7.79 -13.96 -18.84
CA GLY A 26 6.39 -13.68 -19.19
C GLY A 26 5.78 -12.45 -18.50
N TYR A 27 6.58 -11.61 -17.85
CA TYR A 27 6.13 -10.33 -17.32
C TYR A 27 6.03 -9.27 -18.43
N GLN A 28 5.16 -8.31 -18.23
CA GLN A 28 5.01 -7.17 -19.13
C GLN A 28 5.73 -5.94 -18.57
N VAL A 29 6.87 -5.59 -19.14
CA VAL A 29 7.54 -4.33 -18.81
C VAL A 29 6.80 -3.20 -19.51
N ILE A 30 6.10 -2.36 -18.72
CA ILE A 30 5.30 -1.25 -19.25
C ILE A 30 6.10 0.04 -19.38
N GLY A 31 7.28 0.10 -18.78
CA GLY A 31 8.14 1.25 -18.88
C GLY A 31 9.47 1.10 -18.17
N GLU A 32 10.37 1.96 -18.57
CA GLU A 32 11.71 2.09 -18.04
C GLU A 32 11.98 3.56 -17.75
N VAL A 33 12.55 3.85 -16.57
CA VAL A 33 12.94 5.21 -16.14
C VAL A 33 14.31 5.16 -15.45
N ARG A 34 14.96 6.31 -15.31
CA ARG A 34 16.33 6.41 -14.79
C ARG A 34 16.47 7.12 -13.46
N ASP A 35 15.37 7.54 -12.86
CA ASP A 35 15.35 8.27 -11.58
C ASP A 35 14.04 8.05 -10.84
N GLY A 36 14.05 8.29 -9.53
CA GLY A 36 12.90 8.06 -8.67
C GLY A 36 11.72 9.00 -8.93
N LEU A 37 11.97 10.25 -9.34
CA LEU A 37 10.91 11.20 -9.64
C LEU A 37 10.11 10.78 -10.87
N SER A 38 10.82 10.34 -11.93
CA SER A 38 10.21 9.78 -13.13
C SER A 38 9.46 8.49 -12.81
N ALA A 39 9.97 7.65 -11.90
CA ALA A 39 9.30 6.42 -11.45
C ALA A 39 7.97 6.74 -10.78
N VAL A 40 7.94 7.68 -9.83
CA VAL A 40 6.70 8.10 -9.15
C VAL A 40 5.69 8.67 -10.13
N THR A 41 6.15 9.59 -11.00
CA THR A 41 5.27 10.23 -11.98
C THR A 41 4.62 9.22 -12.92
N ARG A 42 5.42 8.30 -13.44
CA ARG A 42 4.95 7.29 -14.37
C ARG A 42 4.04 6.25 -13.70
N ALA A 43 4.40 5.81 -12.49
CA ALA A 43 3.60 4.87 -11.72
C ALA A 43 2.21 5.44 -11.36
N ARG A 44 2.10 6.73 -11.07
CA ARG A 44 0.80 7.39 -10.83
C ARG A 44 -0.12 7.30 -12.03
N THR A 45 0.43 7.44 -13.23
CA THR A 45 -0.34 7.45 -14.49
C THR A 45 -0.64 6.03 -14.98
N GLU A 46 0.36 5.17 -15.01
CA GLU A 46 0.26 3.86 -15.63
C GLU A 46 -0.21 2.74 -14.69
N ARG A 47 -0.14 2.98 -13.35
CA ARG A 47 -0.56 2.02 -12.32
C ARG A 47 0.00 0.61 -12.57
N PRO A 48 1.33 0.43 -12.46
CA PRO A 48 1.95 -0.89 -12.55
C PRO A 48 1.49 -1.81 -11.41
N ASP A 49 1.59 -3.11 -11.62
CA ASP A 49 1.37 -4.09 -10.55
C ASP A 49 2.55 -4.14 -9.57
N VAL A 50 3.77 -3.89 -10.06
CA VAL A 50 5.02 -3.85 -9.29
C VAL A 50 5.96 -2.81 -9.88
N VAL A 51 6.72 -2.13 -9.03
CA VAL A 51 7.88 -1.31 -9.43
C VAL A 51 9.15 -2.00 -8.94
N ILE A 52 10.08 -2.29 -9.85
CA ILE A 52 11.42 -2.74 -9.50
C ILE A 52 12.35 -1.54 -9.63
N MET A 53 13.06 -1.20 -8.56
CA MET A 53 13.74 0.08 -8.46
C MET A 53 15.10 -0.05 -7.82
N ASP A 54 16.13 0.53 -8.46
CA ASP A 54 17.42 0.72 -7.81
C ASP A 54 17.33 1.73 -6.66
N ILE A 55 18.15 1.55 -5.64
CA ILE A 55 18.24 2.49 -4.53
C ILE A 55 18.98 3.76 -4.94
N GLN A 56 20.10 3.60 -5.63
CA GLN A 56 20.97 4.71 -5.98
C GLN A 56 20.61 5.27 -7.36
N MET A 57 19.84 6.34 -7.38
CA MET A 57 19.43 7.03 -8.61
C MET A 57 19.58 8.54 -8.45
N PRO A 58 19.81 9.28 -9.56
CA PRO A 58 19.86 10.74 -9.55
C PRO A 58 18.47 11.35 -9.28
N ILE A 59 18.44 12.64 -8.97
CA ILE A 59 17.24 13.47 -8.76
C ILE A 59 16.45 13.06 -7.52
N MET A 60 16.02 11.81 -7.44
CA MET A 60 15.34 11.21 -6.30
C MET A 60 15.82 9.77 -6.16
N ASP A 61 16.30 9.40 -4.98
CA ASP A 61 16.73 8.03 -4.69
C ASP A 61 15.53 7.06 -4.63
N GLY A 62 15.82 5.76 -4.80
CA GLY A 62 14.80 4.74 -4.83
C GLY A 62 14.05 4.56 -3.51
N LEU A 63 14.68 4.85 -2.37
CA LEU A 63 14.00 4.76 -1.05
C LEU A 63 12.97 5.86 -0.90
N SER A 64 13.30 7.09 -1.26
CA SER A 64 12.38 8.23 -1.24
C SER A 64 11.22 8.02 -2.20
N ALA A 65 11.50 7.49 -3.39
CA ALA A 65 10.46 7.15 -4.37
C ALA A 65 9.55 6.02 -3.88
N ALA A 66 10.12 4.97 -3.28
CA ALA A 66 9.38 3.84 -2.72
C ALA A 66 8.44 4.29 -1.60
N GLU A 67 8.90 5.17 -0.71
CA GLU A 67 8.07 5.73 0.37
C GLU A 67 6.83 6.45 -0.18
N ILE A 68 6.98 7.23 -1.25
CA ILE A 68 5.87 7.92 -1.90
C ILE A 68 4.89 6.90 -2.52
N LEU A 69 5.40 5.92 -3.28
CA LEU A 69 4.58 4.92 -3.96
C LEU A 69 3.76 4.07 -2.99
N ILE A 70 4.35 3.70 -1.85
CA ILE A 70 3.71 2.90 -0.80
C ILE A 70 2.68 3.75 -0.05
N ARG A 71 3.05 4.96 0.39
CA ARG A 71 2.13 5.87 1.10
C ARG A 71 0.92 6.25 0.25
N GLU A 72 1.10 6.47 -1.04
CA GLU A 72 0.02 6.76 -1.98
C GLU A 72 -0.70 5.49 -2.48
N GLN A 73 -0.30 4.32 -2.00
CA GLN A 73 -0.91 3.04 -2.35
C GLN A 73 -0.98 2.78 -3.87
N ILE A 74 0.09 3.15 -4.57
CA ILE A 74 0.15 3.04 -6.04
C ILE A 74 0.50 1.61 -6.46
N ALA A 75 1.63 1.09 -5.95
CA ALA A 75 2.13 -0.24 -6.25
C ALA A 75 3.14 -0.70 -5.19
N PRO A 76 3.31 -2.02 -4.99
CA PRO A 76 4.43 -2.55 -4.23
C PRO A 76 5.76 -2.26 -4.93
N VAL A 77 6.80 -2.05 -4.13
CA VAL A 77 8.15 -1.78 -4.61
C VAL A 77 9.07 -2.92 -4.22
N VAL A 78 9.83 -3.41 -5.19
CA VAL A 78 10.97 -4.30 -5.01
C VAL A 78 12.24 -3.47 -5.23
N LEU A 79 13.05 -3.30 -4.19
CA LEU A 79 14.31 -2.58 -4.31
C LEU A 79 15.42 -3.51 -4.82
N ALA A 80 16.19 -3.04 -5.80
CA ALA A 80 17.45 -3.66 -6.19
C ALA A 80 18.59 -2.97 -5.42
N THR A 81 19.44 -3.72 -4.72
CA THR A 81 20.48 -3.14 -3.87
C THR A 81 21.77 -3.93 -3.90
N ALA A 82 22.90 -3.23 -3.79
CA ALA A 82 24.16 -3.88 -3.49
C ALA A 82 24.20 -4.26 -1.99
N LEU A 83 24.75 -5.42 -1.67
CA LEU A 83 24.78 -6.04 -0.33
C LEU A 83 25.41 -5.21 0.80
N SER A 84 26.13 -4.14 0.46
CA SER A 84 27.02 -3.45 1.39
C SER A 84 26.37 -2.37 2.26
N ASP A 85 25.06 -2.10 2.09
CA ASP A 85 24.41 -0.97 2.74
C ASP A 85 23.31 -1.40 3.73
N GLN A 86 23.73 -1.74 4.96
CA GLN A 86 22.80 -2.08 6.05
C GLN A 86 21.88 -0.90 6.41
N ASP A 87 22.34 0.33 6.26
CA ASP A 87 21.55 1.53 6.55
C ASP A 87 20.40 1.68 5.55
N SER A 88 20.65 1.40 4.27
CA SER A 88 19.62 1.40 3.24
C SER A 88 18.57 0.31 3.47
N ILE A 89 18.98 -0.89 3.92
CA ILE A 89 18.04 -1.96 4.28
C ILE A 89 17.17 -1.54 5.47
N HIS A 90 17.74 -0.89 6.47
CA HIS A 90 16.96 -0.39 7.61
C HIS A 90 15.97 0.69 7.19
N ARG A 91 16.40 1.66 6.40
CA ARG A 91 15.52 2.71 5.82
C ARG A 91 14.41 2.12 4.94
N ALA A 92 14.72 1.11 4.12
CA ALA A 92 13.75 0.41 3.29
C ALA A 92 12.63 -0.24 4.14
N LYS A 93 12.97 -0.86 5.26
CA LYS A 93 12.00 -1.43 6.21
C LYS A 93 11.11 -0.35 6.80
N LEU A 94 11.66 0.79 7.21
CA LEU A 94 10.90 1.92 7.75
C LEU A 94 9.98 2.55 6.71
N ALA A 95 10.39 2.57 5.44
CA ALA A 95 9.58 3.05 4.32
C ALA A 95 8.46 2.08 3.92
N GLY A 96 8.38 0.90 4.55
CA GLY A 96 7.36 -0.11 4.24
C GLY A 96 7.66 -0.94 2.99
N VAL A 97 8.90 -0.95 2.51
CA VAL A 97 9.32 -1.79 1.39
C VAL A 97 9.22 -3.26 1.77
N ILE A 98 8.53 -4.02 0.95
CA ILE A 98 8.14 -5.40 1.24
C ILE A 98 9.20 -6.41 0.79
N SER A 99 9.96 -6.09 -0.25
CA SER A 99 10.93 -7.01 -0.86
C SER A 99 12.13 -6.28 -1.46
N TYR A 100 13.26 -6.96 -1.50
CA TYR A 100 14.46 -6.48 -2.18
C TYR A 100 15.16 -7.64 -2.90
N ILE A 101 15.90 -7.32 -3.96
CA ILE A 101 16.79 -8.23 -4.70
C ILE A 101 18.21 -7.70 -4.55
N ILE A 102 19.15 -8.62 -4.34
CA ILE A 102 20.56 -8.27 -4.19
C ILE A 102 21.23 -8.28 -5.57
N LYS A 103 21.95 -7.23 -5.90
CA LYS A 103 22.78 -7.18 -7.12
C LYS A 103 24.06 -8.00 -6.94
N PRO A 104 24.57 -8.74 -7.95
CA PRO A 104 24.03 -8.83 -9.31
C PRO A 104 22.73 -9.64 -9.36
N LEU A 105 21.79 -9.18 -10.20
CA LEU A 105 20.49 -9.81 -10.35
C LEU A 105 20.62 -11.24 -10.89
N ARG A 106 19.90 -12.17 -10.27
CA ARG A 106 19.84 -13.56 -10.73
C ARG A 106 18.43 -13.87 -11.19
N GLU A 107 18.33 -14.42 -12.39
CA GLU A 107 17.05 -14.76 -13.01
C GLU A 107 16.16 -15.62 -12.12
N SER A 108 16.75 -16.59 -11.40
CA SER A 108 16.02 -17.48 -10.49
C SER A 108 15.42 -16.80 -9.25
N GLU A 109 15.87 -15.59 -8.90
CA GLU A 109 15.42 -14.83 -7.73
C GLU A 109 14.29 -13.83 -8.08
N ILE A 110 14.14 -13.48 -9.36
CA ILE A 110 13.23 -12.43 -9.82
C ILE A 110 11.76 -12.83 -9.59
N ALA A 111 11.31 -13.92 -10.19
CA ALA A 111 9.92 -14.35 -10.07
C ALA A 111 9.48 -14.60 -8.63
N PRO A 112 10.21 -15.36 -7.79
CA PRO A 112 9.83 -15.58 -6.40
C PRO A 112 9.71 -14.27 -5.60
N THR A 113 10.61 -13.31 -5.88
CA THR A 113 10.58 -12.02 -5.17
C THR A 113 9.38 -11.16 -5.58
N ILE A 114 9.05 -11.12 -6.86
CA ILE A 114 7.88 -10.41 -7.37
C ILE A 114 6.59 -11.01 -6.82
N GLU A 115 6.45 -12.33 -6.86
CA GLU A 115 5.27 -13.03 -6.35
C GLU A 115 5.08 -12.79 -4.84
N MET A 116 6.17 -12.83 -4.07
CA MET A 116 6.14 -12.54 -2.65
C MET A 116 5.75 -11.08 -2.38
N ALA A 117 6.29 -10.12 -3.13
CA ALA A 117 5.95 -8.71 -3.01
C ALA A 117 4.46 -8.48 -3.28
N LEU A 118 3.93 -9.06 -4.35
CA LEU A 118 2.51 -8.98 -4.70
C LEU A 118 1.61 -9.61 -3.62
N ALA A 119 1.96 -10.80 -3.14
CA ALA A 119 1.18 -11.49 -2.12
C ALA A 119 1.11 -10.69 -0.81
N ARG A 120 2.25 -10.16 -0.34
CA ARG A 120 2.34 -9.33 0.87
C ARG A 120 1.57 -8.01 0.71
N TYR A 121 1.71 -7.35 -0.43
CA TYR A 121 0.98 -6.11 -0.70
C TYR A 121 -0.53 -6.32 -0.70
N ARG A 122 -1.02 -7.40 -1.32
CA ARG A 122 -2.45 -7.75 -1.31
C ARG A 122 -2.95 -8.04 0.11
N ALA A 123 -2.17 -8.76 0.92
CA ALA A 123 -2.51 -9.05 2.31
C ALA A 123 -2.58 -7.76 3.15
N TYR A 124 -1.59 -6.87 2.99
CA TYR A 124 -1.57 -5.57 3.66
C TYR A 124 -2.80 -4.71 3.30
N ARG A 125 -3.10 -4.59 2.01
CA ARG A 125 -4.27 -3.84 1.51
C ARG A 125 -5.60 -4.37 2.03
N ARG A 126 -5.70 -5.68 2.21
CA ARG A 126 -6.91 -6.30 2.78
C ARG A 126 -7.09 -5.93 4.25
N ILE A 127 -6.00 -5.96 5.03
CA ILE A 127 -6.04 -5.56 6.44
C ILE A 127 -6.41 -4.08 6.58
N GLU A 128 -5.81 -3.19 5.79
CA GLU A 128 -6.17 -1.77 5.79
C GLU A 128 -7.66 -1.56 5.50
N ALA A 129 -8.20 -2.22 4.48
CA ALA A 129 -9.60 -2.11 4.11
C ALA A 129 -10.54 -2.61 5.23
N GLU A 130 -10.17 -3.68 5.95
CA GLU A 130 -10.92 -4.19 7.10
C GLU A 130 -10.90 -3.19 8.27
N VAL A 131 -9.74 -2.60 8.57
CA VAL A 131 -9.60 -1.58 9.62
C VAL A 131 -10.43 -0.34 9.29
N ASP A 132 -10.37 0.15 8.05
CA ASP A 132 -11.15 1.31 7.61
C ASP A 132 -12.66 1.05 7.70
N ALA A 133 -13.10 -0.15 7.33
CA ALA A 133 -14.50 -0.55 7.44
C ALA A 133 -14.98 -0.56 8.90
N LEU A 134 -14.19 -1.11 9.83
CA LEU A 134 -14.48 -1.13 11.26
C LEU A 134 -14.53 0.28 11.86
N LEU A 135 -13.59 1.16 11.48
CA LEU A 135 -13.58 2.54 11.93
C LEU A 135 -14.81 3.31 11.42
N GLN A 136 -15.25 3.07 10.19
CA GLN A 136 -16.47 3.67 9.64
C GLN A 136 -17.71 3.19 10.38
N GLU A 137 -17.78 1.92 10.77
CA GLU A 137 -18.89 1.41 11.58
C GLU A 137 -18.95 2.06 12.97
N LEU A 138 -17.80 2.20 13.64
CA LEU A 138 -17.70 2.83 14.96
C LEU A 138 -18.03 4.34 14.95
N THR A 139 -17.74 5.02 13.85
CA THR A 139 -18.00 6.46 13.71
C THR A 139 -19.37 6.77 13.11
N ARG A 140 -20.13 5.75 12.72
CA ARG A 140 -21.47 5.93 12.14
C ARG A 140 -22.43 6.50 13.19
N PRO A 141 -23.08 7.64 12.94
CA PRO A 141 -24.06 8.18 13.88
C PRO A 141 -25.21 7.19 14.07
N PRO A 142 -25.78 7.07 15.28
CA PRO A 142 -26.87 6.14 15.54
C PRO A 142 -28.02 6.43 14.58
N THR A 143 -28.44 5.39 13.89
CA THR A 143 -29.54 5.44 12.92
C THR A 143 -30.77 6.07 13.59
N GLN A 144 -31.60 6.82 12.84
CA GLN A 144 -32.82 7.47 13.34
C GLN A 144 -33.75 6.50 14.11
N ALA A 145 -33.65 5.20 13.86
CA ALA A 145 -34.34 4.17 14.63
C ALA A 145 -33.85 4.09 16.10
N ALA A 146 -32.54 4.20 16.35
CA ALA A 146 -31.98 4.21 17.71
C ALA A 146 -32.34 5.51 18.45
N HIS A 147 -32.44 6.63 17.74
CA HIS A 147 -32.88 7.92 18.30
C HIS A 147 -34.38 7.87 18.72
N ARG A 148 -35.24 7.21 17.96
CA ARG A 148 -36.66 6.99 18.32
C ARG A 148 -36.81 6.11 19.55
N ILE A 149 -35.99 5.06 19.69
CA ILE A 149 -36.02 4.18 20.86
C ILE A 149 -35.52 4.93 22.11
N ALA A 150 -34.52 5.74 22.01
CA ALA A 150 -34.03 6.57 23.11
C ALA A 150 -35.03 7.64 23.54
N GLN A 151 -35.71 8.28 22.60
CA GLN A 151 -36.78 9.26 22.89
C GLN A 151 -38.04 8.57 23.46
N GLY A 152 -38.40 7.39 22.97
CA GLY A 152 -39.56 6.61 23.50
C GLY A 152 -39.36 6.16 24.96
N ARG A 153 -38.13 5.87 25.38
CA ARG A 153 -37.83 5.54 26.78
C ARG A 153 -37.88 6.74 27.74
N GLN A 154 -37.61 7.95 27.25
CA GLN A 154 -37.72 9.18 28.07
C GLN A 154 -39.20 9.58 28.31
N THR A 155 -40.08 9.35 27.34
CA THR A 155 -41.49 9.67 27.48
C THR A 155 -42.23 8.71 28.43
N VAL A 156 -41.84 7.43 28.49
CA VAL A 156 -42.40 6.46 29.41
C VAL A 156 -41.99 6.76 30.87
N LYS A 157 -40.73 7.19 31.11
CA LYS A 157 -40.29 7.59 32.45
C LYS A 157 -40.98 8.86 32.97
N ALA A 158 -41.34 9.78 32.09
CA ALA A 158 -42.04 11.02 32.48
C ALA A 158 -43.51 10.78 32.86
N HIS A 159 -44.15 9.73 32.36
CA HIS A 159 -45.52 9.38 32.71
C HIS A 159 -45.64 8.62 34.04
N GLU A 160 -44.65 7.83 34.44
CA GLU A 160 -44.62 7.12 35.71
C GLU A 160 -44.40 8.04 36.94
N THR A 161 -43.70 9.17 36.75
CA THR A 161 -43.44 10.15 37.83
C THR A 161 -44.61 11.14 38.06
N GLY A 162 -45.59 11.20 37.11
CA GLY A 162 -46.72 12.13 37.19
C GLY A 162 -47.97 11.57 37.91
N ALA A 163 -48.02 10.27 38.19
CA ALA A 163 -49.23 9.60 38.71
C ALA A 163 -49.31 9.49 40.25
N HIS A 164 -48.34 10.01 41.01
CA HIS A 164 -48.33 9.79 42.47
C HIS A 164 -48.65 11.04 43.34
N ASN A 165 -49.31 12.06 42.77
CA ASN A 165 -49.62 13.25 43.57
C ASN A 165 -51.08 13.75 43.43
N ARG A 166 -52.07 12.83 43.43
CA ARG A 166 -53.48 13.22 43.65
C ARG A 166 -54.20 12.15 44.49
N SER A 167 -54.03 12.27 45.81
CA SER A 167 -55.06 11.85 46.75
C SER A 167 -54.62 12.20 48.17
N ILE A 168 -54.87 13.43 48.62
CA ILE A 168 -55.21 13.76 50.01
C ILE A 168 -55.91 15.12 49.96
N ARG A 169 -57.25 15.08 49.97
CA ARG A 169 -58.13 16.00 50.71
C ARG A 169 -59.54 15.42 50.69
#